data_11dcc6d606da4d6a587a24e17629244a
#
_entry.id   11dcc6d606da4d6a587a24e17629244a
#
_cell.length_a   1.000
_cell.length_b   1.000
_cell.length_c   1.000
_cell.angle_alpha   90.00
_cell.angle_beta   90.00
_cell.angle_gamma   90.00
#
_symmetry.space_group_name_H-M   'P 1'
#
loop_
_entity.id
_entity.type
_entity.pdbx_description
1 polymer ?
#
loop_
_entity_poly.entity_id
_entity_poly.type
_entity_poly.pdbx_seq_one_letter_code
_entity_poly.pdbx_strand_id
1 'polypeptide(L)'
;MLKITAIGNLTHDVELKMNEATGKPYAILRIASDRRYKDKDGNKLTDYISIKVRGPLAERCAAFAWKGCKLAATGDFETITFADDPQRQPGFLIKASEVEFLSPRKVEDAAQAVEDMSASEDAA
;
A
#
# COMPACT_ATOMS: atom_id res chain seq x y z
N MET A 1 -16.27 -7.68 12.19
CA MET A 1 -15.37 -7.46 11.07
C MET A 1 -15.08 -5.96 10.94
N LEU A 2 -13.80 -5.62 10.96
CA LEU A 2 -13.37 -4.24 10.81
C LEU A 2 -12.74 -4.07 9.43
N LYS A 3 -13.30 -3.17 8.63
CA LYS A 3 -12.77 -2.83 7.31
C LYS A 3 -12.16 -1.44 7.35
N ILE A 4 -11.08 -1.26 6.62
CA ILE A 4 -10.41 0.02 6.50
C ILE A 4 -10.02 0.26 5.05
N THR A 5 -10.12 1.50 4.63
CA THR A 5 -9.54 1.98 3.39
C THR A 5 -8.54 3.07 3.73
N ALA A 6 -7.30 2.84 3.36
CA ALA A 6 -6.22 3.78 3.64
C ALA A 6 -5.68 4.33 2.32
N ILE A 7 -5.57 5.64 2.23
CA ILE A 7 -5.05 6.34 1.06
C ILE A 7 -3.82 7.12 1.49
N GLY A 8 -2.73 6.92 0.79
CA GLY A 8 -1.50 7.61 1.11
C GLY A 8 -0.40 7.33 0.10
N ASN A 9 0.77 7.91 0.37
CA ASN A 9 1.93 7.77 -0.48
C ASN A 9 2.90 6.75 0.10
N LEU A 10 3.40 5.87 -0.74
CA LEU A 10 4.35 4.85 -0.35
C LEU A 10 5.67 5.50 0.09
N THR A 11 6.14 5.13 1.28
CA THR A 11 7.36 5.73 1.85
C THR A 11 8.64 5.01 1.46
N HIS A 12 8.51 3.76 1.06
CA HIS A 12 9.64 2.89 0.68
C HIS A 12 9.26 2.09 -0.55
N ASP A 13 10.25 1.65 -1.31
CA ASP A 13 10.01 0.72 -2.40
C ASP A 13 9.51 -0.61 -1.85
N VAL A 14 8.67 -1.29 -2.63
CA VAL A 14 8.09 -2.57 -2.22
C VAL A 14 9.14 -3.67 -2.35
N GLU A 15 9.37 -4.38 -1.26
CA GLU A 15 10.26 -5.52 -1.21
C GLU A 15 9.44 -6.79 -1.10
N LEU A 16 9.49 -7.62 -2.14
CA LEU A 16 8.78 -8.89 -2.15
C LEU A 16 9.53 -9.91 -1.32
N LYS A 17 8.84 -10.49 -0.34
CA LYS A 17 9.40 -11.51 0.54
C LYS A 17 8.64 -12.81 0.36
N MET A 18 9.26 -13.90 0.76
CA MET A 18 8.65 -15.22 0.69
C MET A 18 8.36 -15.74 2.10
N ASN A 19 7.13 -16.19 2.32
CA ASN A 19 6.78 -16.87 3.57
C ASN A 19 7.24 -18.32 3.47
N GLU A 20 8.25 -18.69 4.23
CA GLU A 20 8.82 -20.04 4.20
C GLU A 20 7.84 -21.13 4.59
N ALA A 21 6.92 -20.82 5.51
CA ALA A 21 5.95 -21.79 5.99
C ALA A 21 4.88 -22.13 4.94
N THR A 22 4.48 -21.15 4.13
CA THR A 22 3.41 -21.35 3.13
C THR A 22 3.92 -21.37 1.69
N GLY A 23 5.16 -20.94 1.46
CA GLY A 23 5.74 -20.81 0.12
C GLY A 23 5.14 -19.68 -0.71
N LYS A 24 4.34 -18.80 -0.09
CA LYS A 24 3.67 -17.71 -0.79
C LYS A 24 4.37 -16.38 -0.59
N PRO A 25 4.37 -15.51 -1.60
CA PRO A 25 4.97 -14.19 -1.47
C PRO A 25 4.12 -13.26 -0.61
N TYR A 26 4.78 -12.32 0.05
CA TYR A 26 4.11 -11.24 0.76
C TYR A 26 4.99 -9.99 0.73
N ALA A 27 4.39 -8.84 1.00
CA ALA A 27 5.10 -7.58 1.13
C ALA A 27 4.42 -6.70 2.16
N ILE A 28 5.18 -5.78 2.72
CA ILE A 28 4.65 -4.76 3.63
C ILE A 28 4.73 -3.42 2.90
N LEU A 29 3.57 -2.80 2.73
CA LEU A 29 3.46 -1.45 2.17
C LEU A 29 3.44 -0.47 3.33
N ARG A 30 4.39 0.44 3.35
CA ARG A 30 4.40 1.50 4.37
C ARG A 30 3.98 2.80 3.71
N ILE A 31 2.84 3.34 4.14
CA ILE A 31 2.27 4.54 3.53
C ILE A 31 2.18 5.68 4.54
N ALA A 32 2.32 6.89 4.02
CA ALA A 32 2.11 8.14 4.75
C ALA A 32 0.79 8.73 4.30
N SER A 33 -0.14 8.87 5.22
CA SER A 33 -1.48 9.41 4.95
C SER A 33 -1.68 10.69 5.72
N ASP A 34 -1.97 11.76 5.01
CA ASP A 34 -2.20 13.05 5.61
C ASP A 34 -3.62 13.17 6.14
N ARG A 35 -3.75 13.70 7.34
CA ARG A 35 -5.05 13.99 7.92
C ARG A 35 -5.70 15.17 7.19
N ARG A 36 -7.02 15.20 7.20
CA ARG A 36 -7.79 16.29 6.58
C ARG A 36 -7.69 17.61 7.31
N TYR A 37 -7.25 17.58 8.56
CA TYR A 37 -7.14 18.77 9.40
C TYR A 37 -5.69 18.99 9.83
N LYS A 38 -5.38 20.23 10.13
CA LYS A 38 -4.07 20.62 10.67
C LYS A 38 -4.16 20.76 12.19
N ASP A 39 -3.02 20.76 12.88
CA ASP A 39 -2.99 21.04 14.29
C ASP A 39 -3.29 22.52 14.55
N LYS A 40 -3.37 22.90 15.83
CA LYS A 40 -3.67 24.28 16.23
C LYS A 40 -2.59 25.29 15.77
N ASP A 41 -1.39 24.82 15.48
CA ASP A 41 -0.26 25.66 15.03
C ASP A 41 -0.16 25.70 13.49
N GLY A 42 -1.11 25.09 12.79
CA GLY A 42 -1.14 25.05 11.34
C GLY A 42 -0.27 23.99 10.71
N ASN A 43 0.30 23.08 11.50
CA ASN A 43 1.16 22.01 11.02
C ASN A 43 0.35 20.83 10.47
N LYS A 44 0.83 20.27 9.38
CA LYS A 44 0.25 19.10 8.76
C LYS A 44 0.46 17.86 9.62
N LEU A 45 -0.59 17.08 9.81
CA LEU A 45 -0.53 15.83 10.55
C LEU A 45 -0.52 14.66 9.58
N THR A 46 0.44 13.75 9.76
CA THR A 46 0.60 12.59 8.89
C THR A 46 0.60 11.31 9.72
N ASP A 47 -0.19 10.35 9.28
CA ASP A 47 -0.21 9.01 9.86
C ASP A 47 0.63 8.08 9.01
N TYR A 48 1.52 7.32 9.65
CA TYR A 48 2.34 6.31 8.99
C TYR A 48 1.78 4.94 9.35
N ILE A 49 1.38 4.18 8.35
CA ILE A 49 0.78 2.87 8.57
C ILE A 49 1.42 1.82 7.69
N SER A 50 1.47 0.60 8.20
CA SER A 50 1.99 -0.57 7.48
C SER A 50 0.84 -1.48 7.10
N ILE A 51 0.83 -1.91 5.85
CA ILE A 51 -0.23 -2.75 5.28
C ILE A 51 0.41 -3.99 4.70
N LYS A 52 -0.07 -5.16 5.10
CA LYS A 52 0.41 -6.43 4.57
C LYS A 52 -0.39 -6.82 3.33
N VAL A 53 0.33 -7.17 2.27
CA VAL A 53 -0.24 -7.75 1.05
C VAL A 53 0.35 -9.13 0.85
N ARG A 54 -0.44 -10.06 0.31
CA ARG A 54 -0.03 -11.46 0.14
C ARG A 54 -0.40 -11.99 -1.23
N GLY A 55 0.33 -13.01 -1.67
CA GLY A 55 0.04 -13.74 -2.91
C GLY A 55 0.15 -12.88 -4.16
N PRO A 56 -0.77 -13.06 -5.11
CA PRO A 56 -0.75 -12.30 -6.36
C PRO A 56 -0.80 -10.78 -6.17
N LEU A 57 -1.49 -10.32 -5.12
CA LEU A 57 -1.55 -8.90 -4.80
C LEU A 57 -0.19 -8.35 -4.41
N ALA A 58 0.60 -9.13 -3.65
CA ALA A 58 1.97 -8.74 -3.28
C ALA A 58 2.86 -8.65 -4.52
N GLU A 59 2.75 -9.62 -5.43
CA GLU A 59 3.49 -9.61 -6.69
C GLU A 59 3.13 -8.41 -7.55
N ARG A 60 1.85 -8.08 -7.63
CA ARG A 60 1.37 -6.91 -8.37
C ARG A 60 1.90 -5.61 -7.76
N CYS A 61 1.88 -5.47 -6.44
CA CYS A 61 2.43 -4.30 -5.77
C CYS A 61 3.94 -4.18 -6.01
N ALA A 62 4.68 -5.27 -5.95
CA ALA A 62 6.12 -5.26 -6.21
C ALA A 62 6.43 -4.85 -7.65
N ALA A 63 5.57 -5.23 -8.60
CA ALA A 63 5.76 -4.91 -10.01
C ALA A 63 5.41 -3.46 -10.36
N PHE A 64 4.38 -2.90 -9.75
CA PHE A 64 3.81 -1.60 -10.18
C PHE A 64 3.97 -0.47 -9.18
N ALA A 65 4.17 -0.75 -7.90
CA ALA A 65 4.34 0.30 -6.89
C ALA A 65 5.79 0.78 -6.85
N TRP A 66 5.96 2.05 -6.52
CA TRP A 66 7.27 2.66 -6.36
C TRP A 66 7.23 3.68 -5.23
N LYS A 67 8.37 3.96 -4.66
CA LYS A 67 8.50 4.93 -3.57
C LYS A 67 7.95 6.30 -4.00
N GLY A 68 7.01 6.81 -3.23
CA GLY A 68 6.35 8.09 -3.51
C GLY A 68 5.01 7.95 -4.24
N CYS A 69 4.69 6.78 -4.79
CA CYS A 69 3.40 6.61 -5.47
C CYS A 69 2.24 6.66 -4.49
N LYS A 70 1.12 7.20 -4.95
CA LYS A 70 -0.11 7.25 -4.18
C LYS A 70 -0.95 6.01 -4.47
N LEU A 71 -1.46 5.41 -3.42
CA LEU A 71 -2.31 4.23 -3.54
C LEU A 71 -3.43 4.24 -2.50
N ALA A 72 -4.46 3.47 -2.79
CA ALA A 72 -5.54 3.19 -1.85
C ALA A 72 -5.54 1.68 -1.57
N ALA A 73 -5.48 1.32 -0.30
CA ALA A 73 -5.52 -0.07 0.12
C ALA A 73 -6.76 -0.30 0.98
N THR A 74 -7.52 -1.33 0.63
CA THR A 74 -8.72 -1.73 1.37
C THR A 74 -8.54 -3.13 1.92
N GLY A 75 -8.89 -3.34 3.16
CA GLY A 75 -8.75 -4.66 3.75
C GLY A 75 -9.26 -4.73 5.18
N ASP A 76 -8.82 -5.76 5.87
CA ASP A 76 -9.22 -6.03 7.23
C ASP A 76 -8.27 -5.37 8.22
N PHE A 77 -8.85 -4.74 9.23
CA PHE A 77 -8.12 -4.18 10.36
C PHE A 77 -8.21 -5.15 11.52
N GLU A 78 -7.07 -5.62 12.00
CA GLU A 78 -6.99 -6.54 13.12
C GLU A 78 -6.14 -5.94 14.23
N THR A 79 -6.58 -6.08 15.47
CA THR A 79 -5.77 -5.68 16.62
C THR A 79 -4.93 -6.85 17.08
N ILE A 80 -3.73 -6.55 17.56
CA ILE A 80 -2.81 -7.55 18.09
C ILE A 80 -2.71 -7.33 19.59
N THR A 81 -3.08 -8.34 20.37
CA THR A 81 -2.90 -8.32 21.81
C THR A 81 -1.81 -9.33 22.20
N PHE A 82 -0.93 -8.92 23.08
CA PHE A 82 0.15 -9.77 23.56
C PHE A 82 -0.26 -10.37 24.92
N ALA A 83 -0.72 -11.61 24.88
CA ALA A 83 -1.20 -12.31 26.08
C ALA A 83 -0.10 -12.54 27.13
N ASP A 84 1.15 -12.65 26.67
CA ASP A 84 2.32 -12.92 27.51
C ASP A 84 2.85 -11.66 28.20
N ASP A 85 2.48 -10.47 27.73
CA ASP A 85 2.91 -9.21 28.30
C ASP A 85 1.78 -8.19 28.27
N PRO A 86 0.95 -8.14 29.32
CA PRO A 86 -0.20 -7.23 29.37
C PRO A 86 0.19 -5.75 29.43
N GLN A 87 1.45 -5.43 29.71
CA GLN A 87 1.93 -4.05 29.74
C GLN A 87 2.37 -3.55 28.36
N ARG A 88 2.59 -4.48 27.41
CA ARG A 88 2.94 -4.12 26.06
C ARG A 88 1.74 -3.53 25.35
N GLN A 89 1.94 -2.38 24.71
CA GLN A 89 0.86 -1.71 24.01
C GLN A 89 0.32 -2.61 22.88
N PRO A 90 -1.00 -2.71 22.73
CA PRO A 90 -1.57 -3.45 21.62
C PRO A 90 -1.21 -2.78 20.30
N GLY A 91 -0.87 -3.59 19.33
CA GLY A 91 -0.64 -3.14 17.97
C GLY A 91 -1.84 -3.39 17.09
N PHE A 92 -1.68 -3.09 15.81
CA PHE A 92 -2.68 -3.40 14.82
C PHE A 92 -1.99 -3.91 13.55
N LEU A 93 -2.74 -4.65 12.75
CA LEU A 93 -2.29 -5.15 11.47
C LEU A 93 -3.39 -4.92 10.46
N ILE A 94 -3.03 -4.38 9.30
CA ILE A 94 -3.94 -4.21 8.18
C ILE A 94 -3.55 -5.23 7.12
N LYS A 95 -4.50 -6.08 6.74
CA LYS A 95 -4.32 -7.06 5.67
C LYS A 95 -5.13 -6.61 4.48
N ALA A 96 -4.47 -6.13 3.43
CA ALA A 96 -5.16 -5.63 2.26
C ALA A 96 -5.72 -6.77 1.42
N SER A 97 -6.95 -6.60 0.97
CA SER A 97 -7.59 -7.44 -0.03
C SER A 97 -7.54 -6.79 -1.42
N GLU A 98 -7.46 -5.47 -1.47
CA GLU A 98 -7.39 -4.71 -2.70
C GLU A 98 -6.43 -3.54 -2.55
N VAL A 99 -5.68 -3.27 -3.62
CA VAL A 99 -4.83 -2.09 -3.72
C VAL A 99 -5.09 -1.43 -5.07
N GLU A 100 -5.38 -0.14 -5.05
CA GLU A 100 -5.58 0.66 -6.24
C GLU A 100 -4.47 1.70 -6.33
N PHE A 101 -3.82 1.77 -7.47
CA PHE A 101 -2.75 2.74 -7.72
C PHE A 101 -3.35 4.03 -8.26
N LEU A 102 -3.16 5.12 -7.52
CA LEU A 102 -3.76 6.43 -7.81
C LEU A 102 -2.79 7.41 -8.46
N SER A 103 -1.48 7.12 -8.40
CA SER A 103 -0.49 7.91 -9.10
C SER A 103 -0.38 7.50 -10.55
N PRO A 104 -0.05 8.45 -11.45
CA PRO A 104 0.31 8.08 -12.79
C PRO A 104 1.56 7.19 -12.76
N ARG A 105 1.74 6.37 -13.80
CA ARG A 105 2.93 5.54 -13.93
C ARG A 105 4.18 6.43 -13.94
N LYS A 106 5.35 5.83 -13.63
CA LYS A 106 6.63 6.51 -13.81
C LYS A 106 6.72 7.04 -15.24
N VAL A 107 7.48 8.10 -15.45
CA VAL A 107 7.60 8.77 -16.76
C VAL A 107 7.87 7.78 -17.89
N GLU A 108 8.78 6.83 -17.67
CA GLU A 108 9.10 5.79 -18.65
C GLU A 108 7.91 4.89 -18.95
N ASP A 109 7.21 4.45 -17.91
CA ASP A 109 6.03 3.59 -18.05
C ASP A 109 4.85 4.36 -18.66
N ALA A 110 4.73 5.65 -18.33
CA ALA A 110 3.69 6.51 -18.91
C ALA A 110 3.90 6.71 -20.41
N ALA A 111 5.14 6.91 -20.84
CA ALA A 111 5.48 7.03 -22.26
C ALA A 111 5.13 5.74 -23.01
N GLN A 112 5.45 4.59 -22.44
CA GLN A 112 5.11 3.30 -23.03
C GLN A 112 3.60 3.09 -23.12
N ALA A 113 2.87 3.49 -22.09
CA ALA A 113 1.41 3.39 -22.06
C ALA A 113 0.77 4.26 -23.16
N VAL A 114 1.31 5.44 -23.41
CA VAL A 114 0.83 6.33 -24.48
C VAL A 114 1.09 5.71 -25.85
N GLU A 115 2.26 5.14 -26.06
CA GLU A 115 2.58 4.43 -27.31
C GLU A 115 1.64 3.25 -27.54
N ASP A 116 1.38 2.45 -26.51
CA ASP A 116 0.46 1.31 -26.59
C ASP A 116 -0.97 1.75 -26.90
N MET A 117 -1.41 2.86 -26.34
CA MET A 117 -2.74 3.42 -26.63
C MET A 117 -2.83 3.92 -28.07
N SER A 118 -1.80 4.60 -28.57
CA SER A 118 -1.75 5.06 -29.95
C SER A 118 -1.77 3.90 -30.92
N ALA A 119 -1.02 2.84 -30.64
CA ALA A 119 -1.01 1.62 -31.46
C ALA A 119 -2.40 0.96 -31.49
N SER A 120 -3.11 0.93 -30.38
CA SER A 120 -4.49 0.40 -30.30
C SER A 120 -5.47 1.22 -31.13
N GLU A 121 -5.35 2.54 -31.09
CA GLU A 121 -6.20 3.44 -31.89
C GLU A 121 -5.93 3.26 -33.39
N ASP A 122 -4.68 3.14 -33.77
CA ASP A 122 -4.30 2.92 -35.16
C ASP A 122 -4.74 1.56 -35.68
N ALA A 123 -4.89 0.58 -34.80
CA ALA A 123 -5.35 -0.75 -35.13
C ALA A 123 -6.88 -0.86 -35.25
N ALA A 124 -7.58 0.09 -34.71
CA ALA A 124 -9.05 0.15 -34.74
C ALA A 124 -9.54 0.84 -36.02
#